data_06615e054d6b60336a2368264cc7fab8
#
_entry.id   06615e054d6b60336a2368264cc7fab8
#
_cell.length_a   1.000
_cell.length_b   1.000
_cell.length_c   1.000
_cell.angle_alpha   90.00
_cell.angle_beta   90.00
_cell.angle_gamma   90.00
#
_symmetry.space_group_name_H-M   'P 1'
#
loop_
_entity.id
_entity.type
_entity.pdbx_description
1 polymer ?
#
loop_
_entity_poly.entity_id
_entity_poly.type
_entity_poly.pdbx_seq_one_letter_code
_entity_poly.pdbx_strand_id
1 'polypeptide(L)'
;MPRKRTDYKWIMLLLVSMAYFLAQGTRQIYSAVLPQIKAEFAIQGISDAQLGLVGSAFTLVFGLVIPFAGIFADIFKRKWLLVIGCILFSSGIFFSGFAKGLGMLLICYGIINAIGQSLMPPCNTSLIGQLHTDTRGTAFSIYQTAIYLGIVACSVASSFFASASDGGWHKAFWIFGGIAAAWTVVMMLFLKDTPQPQTENGEGRASIREALNAFVSKPTALILMGALGCYFFATYGFKTWVPMFMMRAFPDMPATTAVFHAVFWFYMGAFVGVTLGGRLSDKLKPKRIGIRFETELVGILLCVPFILLMAWAKSLPLMIVSVTLFGLATGVYDSNLYASLLEVINPRYRAAATGIFGCGGCIVGALGPAVMGLLNEAFSIRASFASLALFALLGAGLIMIARFCTFKKDIV
;
A
#
# COMPACT_ATOMS: atom_id res chain seq x y z
N MET A 1 29.00 -7.79 -27.75
CA MET A 1 28.68 -6.66 -26.84
C MET A 1 27.66 -7.02 -25.74
N PRO A 2 27.80 -8.14 -24.98
CA PRO A 2 26.82 -8.49 -23.92
C PRO A 2 27.04 -7.76 -22.60
N ARG A 3 28.29 -7.39 -22.25
CA ARG A 3 28.62 -6.79 -20.93
C ARG A 3 27.88 -5.46 -20.62
N LYS A 4 27.71 -4.56 -21.58
CA LYS A 4 27.04 -3.25 -21.38
C LYS A 4 25.54 -3.36 -21.04
N ARG A 5 24.87 -4.44 -21.46
CA ARG A 5 23.43 -4.67 -21.19
C ARG A 5 23.22 -5.24 -19.79
N THR A 6 24.19 -6.01 -19.30
CA THR A 6 24.17 -6.61 -17.96
C THR A 6 24.36 -5.55 -16.87
N ASP A 7 25.20 -4.54 -17.10
CA ASP A 7 25.44 -3.48 -16.11
C ASP A 7 24.24 -2.53 -16.00
N TYR A 8 23.58 -2.20 -17.12
CA TYR A 8 22.45 -1.27 -17.10
C TYR A 8 21.22 -1.84 -16.36
N LYS A 9 20.95 -3.15 -16.37
CA LYS A 9 19.81 -3.72 -15.66
C LYS A 9 19.86 -3.44 -14.14
N TRP A 10 21.06 -3.47 -13.54
CA TRP A 10 21.24 -3.17 -12.12
C TRP A 10 21.12 -1.68 -11.81
N ILE A 11 21.61 -0.82 -12.72
CA ILE A 11 21.43 0.64 -12.61
C ILE A 11 19.94 0.98 -12.69
N MET A 12 19.21 0.40 -13.63
CA MET A 12 17.77 0.59 -13.74
C MET A 12 17.05 0.12 -12.47
N LEU A 13 17.41 -1.07 -11.95
CA LEU A 13 16.83 -1.58 -10.72
C LEU A 13 17.07 -0.62 -9.54
N LEU A 14 18.28 -0.09 -9.40
CA LEU A 14 18.61 0.91 -8.37
C LEU A 14 17.75 2.17 -8.53
N LEU A 15 17.66 2.71 -9.76
CA LEU A 15 16.86 3.91 -10.05
C LEU A 15 15.40 3.73 -9.66
N VAL A 16 14.79 2.63 -10.08
CA VAL A 16 13.35 2.35 -9.83
C VAL A 16 13.10 2.00 -8.37
N SER A 17 14.01 1.23 -7.75
CA SER A 17 13.88 0.85 -6.34
C SER A 17 14.01 2.05 -5.42
N MET A 18 14.94 2.98 -5.69
CA MET A 18 15.09 4.19 -4.90
C MET A 18 13.93 5.18 -5.11
N ALA A 19 13.42 5.30 -6.34
CA ALA A 19 12.23 6.10 -6.60
C ALA A 19 11.03 5.58 -5.80
N TYR A 20 10.87 4.26 -5.73
CA TYR A 20 9.75 3.66 -5.03
C TYR A 20 9.96 3.58 -3.50
N PHE A 21 11.22 3.49 -3.05
CA PHE A 21 11.61 3.74 -1.66
C PHE A 21 11.11 5.11 -1.18
N LEU A 22 11.40 6.16 -1.96
CA LEU A 22 10.95 7.53 -1.66
C LEU A 22 9.43 7.64 -1.75
N ALA A 23 8.80 7.10 -2.78
CA ALA A 23 7.35 7.18 -2.96
C ALA A 23 6.58 6.51 -1.81
N GLN A 24 6.94 5.28 -1.45
CA GLN A 24 6.28 4.56 -0.37
C GLN A 24 6.65 5.10 1.01
N GLY A 25 7.89 5.57 1.18
CA GLY A 25 8.33 6.22 2.40
C GLY A 25 7.60 7.53 2.64
N THR A 26 7.47 8.39 1.63
CA THR A 26 6.78 9.67 1.74
C THR A 26 5.27 9.51 1.94
N ARG A 27 4.69 8.41 1.48
CA ARG A 27 3.30 8.04 1.78
C ARG A 27 3.03 7.91 3.28
N GLN A 28 4.02 7.50 4.07
CA GLN A 28 3.85 7.33 5.52
C GLN A 28 4.19 8.58 6.33
N ILE A 29 4.76 9.62 5.71
CA ILE A 29 5.07 10.89 6.40
C ILE A 29 3.81 11.47 7.05
N TYR A 30 2.70 11.54 6.31
CA TYR A 30 1.44 12.08 6.83
C TYR A 30 1.03 11.40 8.15
N SER A 31 1.03 10.08 8.18
CA SER A 31 0.70 9.30 9.37
C SER A 31 1.69 9.53 10.52
N ALA A 32 2.99 9.59 10.20
CA ALA A 32 4.05 9.76 11.20
C ALA A 32 4.02 11.12 11.89
N VAL A 33 3.59 12.18 11.17
CA VAL A 33 3.52 13.55 11.70
C VAL A 33 2.07 14.01 11.98
N LEU A 34 1.10 13.12 11.87
CA LEU A 34 -0.32 13.42 12.08
C LEU A 34 -0.63 14.08 13.43
N PRO A 35 0.00 13.68 14.56
CA PRO A 35 -0.22 14.35 15.83
C PRO A 35 0.18 15.82 15.84
N GLN A 36 1.29 16.17 15.17
CA GLN A 36 1.78 17.55 15.05
C GLN A 36 0.87 18.39 14.14
N ILE A 37 0.44 17.81 13.01
CA ILE A 37 -0.57 18.45 12.13
C ILE A 37 -1.85 18.74 12.92
N LYS A 38 -2.32 17.77 13.72
CA LYS A 38 -3.50 17.93 14.55
C LYS A 38 -3.32 19.05 15.58
N ALA A 39 -2.16 19.11 16.24
CA ALA A 39 -1.86 20.15 17.24
C ALA A 39 -1.86 21.55 16.63
N GLU A 40 -1.28 21.73 15.44
CA GLU A 40 -1.24 23.01 14.75
C GLU A 40 -2.62 23.44 14.23
N PHE A 41 -3.39 22.49 13.70
CA PHE A 41 -4.73 22.76 13.17
C PHE A 41 -5.84 22.75 14.24
N ALA A 42 -5.49 22.51 15.50
CA ALA A 42 -6.44 22.56 16.62
C ALA A 42 -7.15 23.92 16.72
N ILE A 43 -6.43 25.01 16.45
CA ILE A 43 -6.98 26.39 16.42
C ILE A 43 -8.08 26.56 15.37
N GLN A 44 -8.00 25.77 14.26
CA GLN A 44 -8.97 25.80 13.17
C GLN A 44 -10.17 24.87 13.44
N GLY A 45 -10.21 24.17 14.58
CA GLY A 45 -11.28 23.22 14.92
C GLY A 45 -11.31 21.97 14.03
N ILE A 46 -10.17 21.61 13.40
CA ILE A 46 -10.12 20.45 12.50
C ILE A 46 -10.23 19.14 13.29
N SER A 47 -11.20 18.33 12.92
CA SER A 47 -11.54 17.07 13.58
C SER A 47 -10.65 15.91 13.14
N ASP A 48 -10.60 14.80 13.94
CA ASP A 48 -9.93 13.55 13.56
C ASP A 48 -10.55 12.96 12.29
N ALA A 49 -11.86 13.08 12.12
CA ALA A 49 -12.55 12.66 10.91
C ALA A 49 -12.04 13.40 9.66
N GLN A 50 -11.89 14.71 9.76
CA GLN A 50 -11.38 15.56 8.67
C GLN A 50 -9.91 15.23 8.35
N LEU A 51 -9.08 14.96 9.36
CA LEU A 51 -7.72 14.48 9.15
C LEU A 51 -7.71 13.11 8.49
N GLY A 52 -8.60 12.21 8.91
CA GLY A 52 -8.78 10.90 8.26
C GLY A 52 -9.12 11.01 6.77
N LEU A 53 -9.89 12.04 6.36
CA LEU A 53 -10.24 12.28 4.94
C LEU A 53 -9.02 12.48 4.04
N VAL A 54 -7.90 13.02 4.54
CA VAL A 54 -6.66 13.18 3.75
C VAL A 54 -6.10 11.82 3.34
N GLY A 55 -6.02 10.87 4.30
CA GLY A 55 -5.59 9.49 4.03
C GLY A 55 -6.59 8.73 3.15
N SER A 56 -7.89 8.99 3.35
CA SER A 56 -8.98 8.45 2.53
C SER A 56 -8.90 8.94 1.09
N ALA A 57 -8.70 10.24 0.87
CA ALA A 57 -8.55 10.84 -0.46
C ALA A 57 -7.36 10.23 -1.19
N PHE A 58 -6.20 10.10 -0.52
CA PHE A 58 -5.04 9.44 -1.10
C PHE A 58 -5.37 8.02 -1.57
N THR A 59 -5.99 7.21 -0.73
CA THR A 59 -6.28 5.81 -1.04
C THR A 59 -7.30 5.67 -2.17
N LEU A 60 -8.33 6.52 -2.15
CA LEU A 60 -9.37 6.54 -3.18
C LEU A 60 -8.79 6.93 -4.56
N VAL A 61 -8.07 8.04 -4.62
CA VAL A 61 -7.47 8.54 -5.87
C VAL A 61 -6.45 7.54 -6.40
N PHE A 62 -5.58 7.00 -5.54
CA PHE A 62 -4.62 5.96 -5.89
C PHE A 62 -5.33 4.73 -6.51
N GLY A 63 -6.39 4.23 -5.87
CA GLY A 63 -7.15 3.08 -6.36
C GLY A 63 -7.87 3.35 -7.69
N LEU A 64 -8.47 4.53 -7.84
CA LEU A 64 -9.17 4.91 -9.07
C LEU A 64 -8.22 5.08 -10.27
N VAL A 65 -7.01 5.56 -10.05
CA VAL A 65 -6.04 5.83 -11.14
C VAL A 65 -5.26 4.58 -11.56
N ILE A 66 -5.02 3.60 -10.66
CA ILE A 66 -4.22 2.39 -10.98
C ILE A 66 -4.67 1.65 -12.24
N PRO A 67 -5.96 1.38 -12.50
CA PRO A 67 -6.37 0.70 -13.73
C PRO A 67 -5.97 1.46 -14.99
N PHE A 68 -6.08 2.79 -14.96
CA PHE A 68 -5.67 3.65 -16.09
C PHE A 68 -4.15 3.73 -16.22
N ALA A 69 -3.44 3.73 -15.10
CA ALA A 69 -1.98 3.73 -15.09
C ALA A 69 -1.39 2.50 -15.81
N GLY A 70 -2.02 1.34 -15.67
CA GLY A 70 -1.65 0.12 -16.41
C GLY A 70 -1.81 0.31 -17.93
N ILE A 71 -2.93 0.89 -18.37
CA ILE A 71 -3.20 1.20 -19.79
C ILE A 71 -2.17 2.20 -20.32
N PHE A 72 -1.92 3.27 -19.56
CA PHE A 72 -0.94 4.29 -19.94
C PHE A 72 0.49 3.70 -20.05
N ALA A 73 0.87 2.77 -19.16
CA ALA A 73 2.16 2.08 -19.21
C ALA A 73 2.32 1.22 -20.47
N ASP A 74 1.21 0.83 -21.09
CA ASP A 74 1.20 0.08 -22.33
C ASP A 74 1.20 0.96 -23.59
N ILE A 75 0.66 2.19 -23.51
CA ILE A 75 0.53 3.12 -24.63
C ILE A 75 1.75 4.05 -24.69
N PHE A 76 2.13 4.61 -23.55
CA PHE A 76 3.18 5.61 -23.46
C PHE A 76 4.54 4.98 -23.13
N LYS A 77 5.61 5.70 -23.44
CA LYS A 77 6.96 5.32 -23.06
C LYS A 77 7.09 5.29 -21.55
N ARG A 78 7.43 4.14 -20.98
CA ARG A 78 7.48 3.89 -19.54
C ARG A 78 8.41 4.84 -18.78
N LYS A 79 9.53 5.23 -19.40
CA LYS A 79 10.43 6.25 -18.85
C LYS A 79 9.67 7.54 -18.50
N TRP A 80 8.96 8.09 -19.47
CA TRP A 80 8.27 9.36 -19.29
C TRP A 80 7.08 9.26 -18.33
N LEU A 81 6.37 8.14 -18.35
CA LEU A 81 5.28 7.91 -17.41
C LEU A 81 5.80 7.82 -15.95
N LEU A 82 6.94 7.16 -15.74
CA LEU A 82 7.63 7.13 -14.43
C LEU A 82 8.12 8.52 -14.02
N VAL A 83 8.74 9.27 -14.92
CA VAL A 83 9.22 10.63 -14.63
C VAL A 83 8.06 11.55 -14.28
N ILE A 84 6.95 11.51 -15.03
CA ILE A 84 5.72 12.26 -14.70
C ILE A 84 5.18 11.83 -13.33
N GLY A 85 5.12 10.53 -13.06
CA GLY A 85 4.72 10.02 -11.75
C GLY A 85 5.61 10.55 -10.62
N CYS A 86 6.93 10.57 -10.84
CA CYS A 86 7.89 11.11 -9.88
C CYS A 86 7.74 12.63 -9.69
N ILE A 87 7.51 13.40 -10.75
CA ILE A 87 7.26 14.85 -10.67
C ILE A 87 5.99 15.10 -9.83
N LEU A 88 4.90 14.40 -10.13
CA LEU A 88 3.64 14.58 -9.44
C LEU A 88 3.74 14.22 -7.95
N PHE A 89 4.32 13.05 -7.60
CA PHE A 89 4.37 12.70 -6.20
C PHE A 89 5.36 13.58 -5.42
N SER A 90 6.52 13.94 -5.99
CA SER A 90 7.49 14.79 -5.31
C SER A 90 6.95 16.22 -5.11
N SER A 91 6.28 16.80 -6.12
CA SER A 91 5.63 18.09 -6.00
C SER A 91 4.48 18.06 -4.99
N GLY A 92 3.63 17.02 -5.04
CA GLY A 92 2.56 16.83 -4.07
C GLY A 92 3.07 16.78 -2.62
N ILE A 93 4.15 16.03 -2.38
CA ILE A 93 4.80 16.00 -1.06
C ILE A 93 5.40 17.36 -0.70
N PHE A 94 6.20 17.95 -1.58
CA PHE A 94 6.88 19.22 -1.32
C PHE A 94 5.89 20.35 -0.99
N PHE A 95 4.85 20.52 -1.80
CA PHE A 95 3.83 21.54 -1.58
C PHE A 95 2.92 21.26 -0.39
N SER A 96 2.78 20.00 0.05
CA SER A 96 2.10 19.68 1.32
C SER A 96 2.80 20.36 2.52
N GLY A 97 4.10 20.59 2.44
CA GLY A 97 4.84 21.32 3.46
C GLY A 97 4.49 22.82 3.57
N PHE A 98 3.75 23.40 2.64
CA PHE A 98 3.24 24.78 2.73
C PHE A 98 1.78 24.83 3.16
N ALA A 99 1.19 23.72 3.55
CA ALA A 99 -0.22 23.66 3.88
C ALA A 99 -0.53 24.45 5.17
N LYS A 100 -1.41 25.44 5.05
CA LYS A 100 -1.94 26.22 6.15
C LYS A 100 -3.31 25.73 6.62
N GLY A 101 -3.82 24.65 6.03
CA GLY A 101 -5.10 24.06 6.34
C GLY A 101 -5.36 22.78 5.57
N LEU A 102 -6.47 22.12 5.92
CA LEU A 102 -6.82 20.80 5.42
C LEU A 102 -6.96 20.72 3.88
N GLY A 103 -7.53 21.77 3.26
CA GLY A 103 -7.78 21.77 1.81
C GLY A 103 -6.50 21.62 0.99
N MET A 104 -5.43 22.29 1.39
CA MET A 104 -4.14 22.18 0.71
C MET A 104 -3.51 20.79 0.89
N LEU A 105 -3.63 20.18 2.08
CA LEU A 105 -3.21 18.79 2.31
C LEU A 105 -4.02 17.80 1.47
N LEU A 106 -5.33 17.98 1.36
CA LEU A 106 -6.19 17.14 0.51
C LEU A 106 -5.75 17.21 -0.96
N ILE A 107 -5.48 18.39 -1.48
CA ILE A 107 -5.08 18.56 -2.89
C ILE A 107 -3.65 18.03 -3.09
N CYS A 108 -2.69 18.50 -2.32
CA CYS A 108 -1.29 18.18 -2.56
C CYS A 108 -0.94 16.75 -2.17
N TYR A 109 -1.27 16.33 -0.95
CA TYR A 109 -0.98 14.98 -0.48
C TYR A 109 -2.03 13.97 -0.95
N GLY A 110 -3.32 14.29 -0.80
CA GLY A 110 -4.40 13.34 -1.08
C GLY A 110 -4.62 13.10 -2.57
N ILE A 111 -4.44 14.10 -3.44
CA ILE A 111 -4.75 13.99 -4.88
C ILE A 111 -3.47 13.94 -5.71
N ILE A 112 -2.67 15.00 -5.73
CA ILE A 112 -1.52 15.12 -6.64
C ILE A 112 -0.49 14.01 -6.38
N ASN A 113 -0.11 13.82 -5.11
CA ASN A 113 0.81 12.77 -4.72
C ASN A 113 0.24 11.36 -5.04
N ALA A 114 -1.06 11.13 -4.80
CA ALA A 114 -1.68 9.83 -5.09
C ALA A 114 -1.68 9.50 -6.59
N ILE A 115 -2.00 10.46 -7.46
CA ILE A 115 -1.91 10.30 -8.92
C ILE A 115 -0.48 9.94 -9.32
N GLY A 116 0.51 10.69 -8.82
CA GLY A 116 1.91 10.42 -9.12
C GLY A 116 2.35 9.01 -8.73
N GLN A 117 2.01 8.59 -7.51
CA GLN A 117 2.37 7.24 -7.02
C GLN A 117 1.66 6.11 -7.75
N SER A 118 0.42 6.31 -8.21
CA SER A 118 -0.35 5.28 -8.91
C SER A 118 0.22 4.92 -10.30
N LEU A 119 0.96 5.83 -10.93
CA LEU A 119 1.61 5.59 -12.22
C LEU A 119 2.84 4.68 -12.12
N MET A 120 3.44 4.54 -10.94
CA MET A 120 4.73 3.87 -10.76
C MET A 120 4.65 2.33 -10.77
N PRO A 121 3.73 1.65 -10.07
CA PRO A 121 3.73 0.20 -9.95
C PRO A 121 3.70 -0.55 -11.28
N PRO A 122 2.81 -0.24 -12.24
CA PRO A 122 2.78 -0.97 -13.51
C PRO A 122 4.04 -0.76 -14.35
N CYS A 123 4.63 0.44 -14.32
CA CYS A 123 5.87 0.73 -15.01
C CYS A 123 7.07 0.00 -14.38
N ASN A 124 7.18 0.04 -13.04
CA ASN A 124 8.27 -0.58 -12.30
C ASN A 124 8.30 -2.10 -12.50
N THR A 125 7.16 -2.76 -12.29
CA THR A 125 7.05 -4.21 -12.44
C THR A 125 7.35 -4.67 -13.86
N SER A 126 6.90 -3.91 -14.85
CA SER A 126 7.15 -4.19 -16.25
C SER A 126 8.64 -4.03 -16.63
N LEU A 127 9.30 -2.94 -16.20
CA LEU A 127 10.72 -2.70 -16.45
C LEU A 127 11.60 -3.77 -15.79
N ILE A 128 11.32 -4.11 -14.53
CA ILE A 128 12.04 -5.16 -13.81
C ILE A 128 11.86 -6.50 -14.54
N GLY A 129 10.62 -6.84 -14.89
CA GLY A 129 10.31 -8.09 -15.59
C GLY A 129 10.97 -8.26 -16.95
N GLN A 130 11.16 -7.15 -17.69
CA GLN A 130 11.82 -7.16 -19.02
C GLN A 130 13.33 -7.24 -18.97
N LEU A 131 13.97 -6.53 -18.04
CA LEU A 131 15.44 -6.44 -18.00
C LEU A 131 16.08 -7.52 -17.13
N HIS A 132 15.34 -8.11 -16.18
CA HIS A 132 15.81 -9.15 -15.27
C HIS A 132 15.20 -10.51 -15.58
N THR A 133 15.31 -11.00 -16.82
CA THR A 133 14.78 -12.33 -17.22
C THR A 133 15.48 -13.47 -16.48
N ASP A 134 16.78 -13.36 -16.27
CA ASP A 134 17.65 -14.34 -15.60
C ASP A 134 17.70 -14.17 -14.06
N THR A 135 17.44 -12.97 -13.54
CA THR A 135 17.55 -12.63 -12.10
C THR A 135 16.26 -12.03 -11.55
N ARG A 136 15.11 -12.41 -12.11
CA ARG A 136 13.82 -11.80 -11.84
C ARG A 136 13.44 -11.85 -10.35
N GLY A 137 13.60 -13.01 -9.71
CA GLY A 137 13.29 -13.18 -8.29
C GLY A 137 14.13 -12.28 -7.39
N THR A 138 15.45 -12.22 -7.63
CA THR A 138 16.38 -11.35 -6.89
C THR A 138 16.04 -9.87 -7.07
N ALA A 139 15.74 -9.45 -8.32
CA ALA A 139 15.40 -8.06 -8.61
C ALA A 139 14.11 -7.62 -7.89
N PHE A 140 13.06 -8.45 -7.90
CA PHE A 140 11.83 -8.17 -7.17
C PHE A 140 12.04 -8.19 -5.65
N SER A 141 12.91 -9.04 -5.12
CA SER A 141 13.26 -9.05 -3.69
C SER A 141 13.96 -7.77 -3.27
N ILE A 142 14.93 -7.28 -4.05
CA ILE A 142 15.61 -5.98 -3.80
C ILE A 142 14.60 -4.84 -3.86
N TYR A 143 13.75 -4.80 -4.87
CA TYR A 143 12.70 -3.81 -5.03
C TYR A 143 11.73 -3.80 -3.83
N GLN A 144 11.27 -4.97 -3.38
CA GLN A 144 10.37 -5.09 -2.23
C GLN A 144 11.04 -4.69 -0.92
N THR A 145 12.31 -5.04 -0.74
CA THR A 145 13.11 -4.63 0.42
C THR A 145 13.26 -3.11 0.47
N ALA A 146 13.50 -2.46 -0.68
CA ALA A 146 13.58 -1.01 -0.77
C ALA A 146 12.27 -0.33 -0.32
N ILE A 147 11.11 -0.91 -0.66
CA ILE A 147 9.79 -0.42 -0.20
C ILE A 147 9.71 -0.39 1.33
N TYR A 148 9.99 -1.53 1.98
CA TYR A 148 9.87 -1.64 3.43
C TYR A 148 10.86 -0.74 4.17
N LEU A 149 12.11 -0.69 3.68
CA LEU A 149 13.13 0.21 4.22
C LEU A 149 12.72 1.68 4.05
N GLY A 150 12.17 2.05 2.90
CA GLY A 150 11.68 3.41 2.63
C GLY A 150 10.58 3.83 3.61
N ILE A 151 9.60 2.96 3.82
CA ILE A 151 8.51 3.21 4.76
C ILE A 151 9.04 3.46 6.17
N VAL A 152 9.90 2.60 6.68
CA VAL A 152 10.46 2.73 8.04
C VAL A 152 11.36 3.96 8.14
N ALA A 153 12.33 4.11 7.25
CA ALA A 153 13.32 5.18 7.29
C ALA A 153 12.66 6.56 7.18
N CYS A 154 11.78 6.77 6.20
CA CYS A 154 11.13 8.06 6.01
C CYS A 154 10.15 8.38 7.15
N SER A 155 9.43 7.39 7.70
CA SER A 155 8.53 7.63 8.84
C SER A 155 9.28 8.08 10.08
N VAL A 156 10.36 7.38 10.43
CA VAL A 156 11.17 7.70 11.61
C VAL A 156 11.87 9.06 11.45
N ALA A 157 12.50 9.28 10.29
CA ALA A 157 13.18 10.54 10.02
C ALA A 157 12.20 11.74 9.97
N SER A 158 11.01 11.57 9.39
CA SER A 158 10.00 12.64 9.38
C SER A 158 9.49 12.98 10.78
N SER A 159 9.29 11.98 11.64
CA SER A 159 8.93 12.19 13.04
C SER A 159 10.04 12.90 13.81
N PHE A 160 11.30 12.58 13.54
CA PHE A 160 12.44 13.29 14.12
C PHE A 160 12.45 14.77 13.73
N PHE A 161 12.32 15.10 12.45
CA PHE A 161 12.25 16.51 12.00
C PHE A 161 11.03 17.24 12.56
N ALA A 162 9.89 16.56 12.66
CA ALA A 162 8.66 17.14 13.21
C ALA A 162 8.77 17.45 14.71
N SER A 163 9.56 16.69 15.46
CA SER A 163 9.76 16.89 16.90
C SER A 163 10.86 17.88 17.24
N ALA A 164 11.75 18.19 16.29
CA ALA A 164 12.92 19.03 16.53
C ALA A 164 12.62 20.54 16.64
N SER A 165 11.46 21.01 16.17
CA SER A 165 11.10 22.42 16.19
C SER A 165 9.60 22.63 15.98
N ASP A 166 9.07 23.76 16.45
CA ASP A 166 7.70 24.20 16.14
C ASP A 166 7.51 24.28 14.63
N GLY A 167 6.38 23.75 14.12
CA GLY A 167 6.14 23.61 12.69
C GLY A 167 7.08 22.60 11.98
N GLY A 168 7.77 21.74 12.72
CA GLY A 168 8.77 20.80 12.16
C GLY A 168 8.19 19.78 11.17
N TRP A 169 6.90 19.50 11.20
CA TRP A 169 6.25 18.65 10.22
C TRP A 169 6.29 19.22 8.80
N HIS A 170 6.24 20.54 8.62
CA HIS A 170 6.43 21.21 7.33
C HIS A 170 7.81 20.90 6.76
N LYS A 171 8.87 20.92 7.61
CA LYS A 171 10.24 20.60 7.21
C LYS A 171 10.37 19.17 6.72
N ALA A 172 9.67 18.21 7.35
CA ALA A 172 9.66 16.83 6.88
C ALA A 172 9.15 16.73 5.44
N PHE A 173 8.05 17.40 5.11
CA PHE A 173 7.51 17.42 3.76
C PHE A 173 8.45 18.11 2.76
N TRP A 174 9.07 19.25 3.12
CA TRP A 174 10.02 19.94 2.24
C TRP A 174 11.27 19.13 1.97
N ILE A 175 11.86 18.51 3.01
CA ILE A 175 13.08 17.72 2.88
C ILE A 175 12.82 16.51 1.99
N PHE A 176 11.82 15.70 2.31
CA PHE A 176 11.54 14.49 1.54
C PHE A 176 10.99 14.79 0.14
N GLY A 177 10.17 15.82 -0.02
CA GLY A 177 9.73 16.29 -1.34
C GLY A 177 10.90 16.81 -2.19
N GLY A 178 11.84 17.53 -1.60
CA GLY A 178 13.07 18.01 -2.25
C GLY A 178 13.99 16.86 -2.65
N ILE A 179 14.22 15.88 -1.78
CA ILE A 179 14.99 14.67 -2.10
C ILE A 179 14.33 13.89 -3.24
N ALA A 180 13.00 13.72 -3.21
CA ALA A 180 12.26 13.05 -4.26
C ALA A 180 12.33 13.80 -5.59
N ALA A 181 12.26 15.14 -5.57
CA ALA A 181 12.43 15.97 -6.76
C ALA A 181 13.85 15.87 -7.34
N ALA A 182 14.88 15.90 -6.49
CA ALA A 182 16.27 15.68 -6.92
C ALA A 182 16.44 14.28 -7.54
N TRP A 183 15.86 13.24 -6.93
CA TRP A 183 15.88 11.89 -7.50
C TRP A 183 15.13 11.81 -8.83
N THR A 184 14.05 12.57 -9.00
CA THR A 184 13.34 12.67 -10.28
C THR A 184 14.24 13.19 -11.41
N VAL A 185 15.09 14.18 -11.11
CA VAL A 185 16.09 14.66 -12.08
C VAL A 185 17.09 13.55 -12.44
N VAL A 186 17.57 12.80 -11.44
CA VAL A 186 18.45 11.64 -11.68
C VAL A 186 17.76 10.60 -12.57
N MET A 187 16.47 10.30 -12.29
CA MET A 187 15.67 9.40 -13.12
C MET A 187 15.54 9.90 -14.57
N MET A 188 15.30 11.20 -14.75
CA MET A 188 15.17 11.82 -16.08
C MET A 188 16.44 11.66 -16.89
N LEU A 189 17.62 11.83 -16.27
CA LEU A 189 18.92 11.78 -16.92
C LEU A 189 19.38 10.35 -17.21
N PHE A 190 19.25 9.43 -16.26
CA PHE A 190 19.89 8.12 -16.32
C PHE A 190 18.94 6.98 -16.71
N LEU A 191 17.62 7.12 -16.54
CA LEU A 191 16.68 6.09 -16.97
C LEU A 191 16.57 6.11 -18.50
N LYS A 192 16.91 4.97 -19.12
CA LYS A 192 16.80 4.79 -20.57
C LYS A 192 15.40 4.25 -20.91
N ASP A 193 14.92 4.67 -22.06
CA ASP A 193 13.70 4.12 -22.62
C ASP A 193 13.88 2.64 -22.99
N THR A 194 12.90 1.82 -22.71
CA THR A 194 12.90 0.40 -23.09
C THR A 194 11.85 0.17 -24.16
N PRO A 195 12.15 -0.68 -25.16
CA PRO A 195 11.17 -1.05 -26.15
C PRO A 195 9.90 -1.57 -25.48
N GLN A 196 8.74 -1.14 -25.98
CA GLN A 196 7.49 -1.73 -25.51
C GLN A 196 7.44 -3.20 -25.93
N PRO A 197 6.90 -4.11 -25.09
CA PRO A 197 6.69 -5.49 -25.51
C PRO A 197 5.76 -5.46 -26.74
N GLN A 198 6.28 -5.93 -27.87
CA GLN A 198 5.41 -6.25 -28.99
C GLN A 198 4.51 -7.40 -28.52
N THR A 199 3.21 -7.26 -28.70
CA THR A 199 2.26 -8.37 -28.53
C THR A 199 2.62 -9.43 -29.59
N GLU A 200 3.30 -10.49 -29.18
CA GLU A 200 3.83 -11.54 -30.06
C GLU A 200 2.73 -12.32 -30.82
N ASN A 201 1.50 -12.21 -30.40
CA ASN A 201 0.39 -12.90 -31.06
C ASN A 201 -0.68 -11.85 -31.44
N GLY A 202 -0.84 -11.48 -32.65
CA GLY A 202 -1.85 -10.59 -33.23
C GLY A 202 -3.29 -10.62 -32.66
N GLU A 203 -3.49 -11.20 -31.49
CA GLU A 203 -4.71 -11.12 -30.71
C GLU A 203 -4.79 -9.74 -30.06
N GLY A 204 -5.74 -8.94 -30.53
CA GLY A 204 -6.05 -7.63 -29.97
C GLY A 204 -6.14 -7.70 -28.43
N ARG A 205 -5.56 -6.70 -27.75
CA ARG A 205 -5.68 -6.57 -26.28
C ARG A 205 -7.14 -6.68 -25.88
N ALA A 206 -7.41 -7.47 -24.85
CA ALA A 206 -8.76 -7.58 -24.30
C ALA A 206 -9.29 -6.18 -23.95
N SER A 207 -10.46 -5.84 -24.44
CA SER A 207 -11.13 -4.59 -24.10
C SER A 207 -11.39 -4.55 -22.59
N ILE A 208 -11.28 -3.36 -21.99
CA ILE A 208 -11.64 -3.15 -20.56
C ILE A 208 -13.05 -3.65 -20.29
N ARG A 209 -13.97 -3.45 -21.23
CA ARG A 209 -15.35 -3.92 -21.14
C ARG A 209 -15.43 -5.44 -21.08
N GLU A 210 -14.65 -6.15 -21.91
CA GLU A 210 -14.59 -7.62 -21.88
C GLU A 210 -14.01 -8.12 -20.56
N ALA A 211 -12.94 -7.48 -20.06
CA ALA A 211 -12.33 -7.84 -18.79
C ALA A 211 -13.28 -7.57 -17.59
N LEU A 212 -14.03 -6.46 -17.64
CA LEU A 212 -15.03 -6.14 -16.62
C LEU A 212 -16.17 -7.17 -16.65
N ASN A 213 -16.66 -7.53 -17.84
CA ASN A 213 -17.69 -8.56 -17.99
C ASN A 213 -17.17 -9.92 -17.49
N ALA A 214 -15.94 -10.29 -17.83
CA ALA A 214 -15.31 -11.53 -17.34
C ALA A 214 -15.13 -11.53 -15.81
N PHE A 215 -14.87 -10.37 -15.22
CA PHE A 215 -14.75 -10.21 -13.76
C PHE A 215 -16.11 -10.31 -13.07
N VAL A 216 -17.10 -9.55 -13.55
CA VAL A 216 -18.45 -9.49 -12.95
C VAL A 216 -19.21 -10.81 -13.12
N SER A 217 -18.94 -11.58 -14.20
CA SER A 217 -19.53 -12.91 -14.41
C SER A 217 -19.07 -13.98 -13.41
N LYS A 218 -18.03 -13.66 -12.60
CA LYS A 218 -17.46 -14.58 -11.61
C LYS A 218 -17.84 -14.17 -10.19
N PRO A 219 -18.87 -14.75 -9.55
CA PRO A 219 -19.26 -14.42 -8.18
C PRO A 219 -18.09 -14.49 -7.19
N THR A 220 -17.19 -15.46 -7.34
CA THR A 220 -15.99 -15.56 -6.49
C THR A 220 -15.11 -14.32 -6.56
N ALA A 221 -14.91 -13.74 -7.75
CA ALA A 221 -14.09 -12.53 -7.92
C ALA A 221 -14.73 -11.31 -7.23
N LEU A 222 -16.05 -11.17 -7.33
CA LEU A 222 -16.79 -10.08 -6.66
C LEU A 222 -16.74 -10.21 -5.13
N ILE A 223 -16.92 -11.43 -4.61
CA ILE A 223 -16.86 -11.67 -3.15
C ILE A 223 -15.45 -11.44 -2.63
N LEU A 224 -14.41 -11.90 -3.34
CA LEU A 224 -13.02 -11.61 -2.99
C LEU A 224 -12.71 -10.10 -3.02
N MET A 225 -13.29 -9.35 -3.98
CA MET A 225 -13.13 -7.89 -4.02
C MET A 225 -13.73 -7.22 -2.79
N GLY A 226 -14.90 -7.68 -2.32
CA GLY A 226 -15.48 -7.25 -1.06
C GLY A 226 -14.61 -7.58 0.15
N ALA A 227 -14.03 -8.79 0.19
CA ALA A 227 -13.09 -9.20 1.24
C ALA A 227 -11.81 -8.34 1.23
N LEU A 228 -11.27 -8.05 0.05
CA LEU A 228 -10.15 -7.11 -0.12
C LEU A 228 -10.49 -5.72 0.40
N GLY A 229 -11.70 -5.24 0.13
CA GLY A 229 -12.18 -3.96 0.64
C GLY A 229 -12.19 -3.91 2.17
N CYS A 230 -12.69 -4.95 2.83
CA CYS A 230 -12.66 -5.07 4.28
C CYS A 230 -11.22 -5.12 4.83
N TYR A 231 -10.34 -5.87 4.18
CA TYR A 231 -8.91 -5.93 4.54
C TYR A 231 -8.23 -4.57 4.36
N PHE A 232 -8.45 -3.89 3.25
CA PHE A 232 -7.88 -2.56 3.01
C PHE A 232 -8.44 -1.51 3.98
N PHE A 233 -9.73 -1.58 4.32
CA PHE A 233 -10.31 -0.74 5.38
C PHE A 233 -9.51 -0.88 6.68
N ALA A 234 -9.33 -2.11 7.13
CA ALA A 234 -8.60 -2.39 8.37
C ALA A 234 -7.13 -1.92 8.29
N THR A 235 -6.42 -2.26 7.21
CA THR A 235 -4.99 -1.97 7.11
C THR A 235 -4.68 -0.50 6.81
N TYR A 236 -5.46 0.20 5.99
CA TYR A 236 -5.25 1.63 5.73
C TYR A 236 -5.69 2.49 6.92
N GLY A 237 -6.78 2.11 7.58
CA GLY A 237 -7.18 2.73 8.84
C GLY A 237 -6.07 2.57 9.90
N PHE A 238 -5.58 1.35 10.12
CA PHE A 238 -4.46 1.09 11.01
C PHE A 238 -3.22 1.94 10.66
N LYS A 239 -2.75 1.87 9.42
CA LYS A 239 -1.52 2.57 8.97
C LYS A 239 -1.60 4.08 9.14
N THR A 240 -2.79 4.66 9.02
CA THR A 240 -2.99 6.10 9.20
C THR A 240 -2.91 6.52 10.67
N TRP A 241 -3.50 5.73 11.56
CA TRP A 241 -3.69 6.14 12.95
C TRP A 241 -2.74 5.50 13.96
N VAL A 242 -1.98 4.45 13.58
CA VAL A 242 -1.13 3.72 14.54
C VAL A 242 -0.05 4.58 15.20
N PRO A 243 0.63 5.56 14.53
CA PRO A 243 1.57 6.42 15.23
C PRO A 243 0.89 7.26 16.30
N MET A 244 -0.26 7.86 16.00
CA MET A 244 -1.06 8.62 16.97
C MET A 244 -1.56 7.73 18.11
N PHE A 245 -2.00 6.51 17.81
CA PHE A 245 -2.43 5.54 18.81
C PHE A 245 -1.28 5.23 19.79
N MET A 246 -0.09 4.96 19.26
CA MET A 246 1.09 4.65 20.07
C MET A 246 1.47 5.82 21.00
N MET A 247 1.46 7.04 20.49
CA MET A 247 1.77 8.25 21.27
C MET A 247 0.72 8.51 22.36
N ARG A 248 -0.57 8.25 22.09
CA ARG A 248 -1.63 8.39 23.11
C ARG A 248 -1.62 7.26 24.15
N ALA A 249 -1.20 6.05 23.75
CA ALA A 249 -1.09 4.91 24.66
C ALA A 249 0.10 5.02 25.62
N PHE A 250 1.18 5.67 25.17
CA PHE A 250 2.44 5.85 25.91
C PHE A 250 2.90 7.32 25.83
N PRO A 251 2.28 8.23 26.59
CA PRO A 251 2.54 9.68 26.48
C PRO A 251 3.98 10.09 26.83
N ASP A 252 4.64 9.32 27.69
CA ASP A 252 6.03 9.60 28.13
C ASP A 252 7.08 9.19 27.08
N MET A 253 6.64 8.49 26.00
CA MET A 253 7.54 8.03 24.95
C MET A 253 7.81 9.17 23.93
N PRO A 254 9.09 9.38 23.54
CA PRO A 254 9.40 10.31 22.44
C PRO A 254 8.64 9.94 21.16
N ALA A 255 8.10 10.94 20.45
CA ALA A 255 7.31 10.73 19.25
C ALA A 255 8.02 9.87 18.18
N THR A 256 9.34 10.10 18.00
CA THR A 256 10.17 9.32 17.08
C THR A 256 10.22 7.83 17.44
N THR A 257 10.34 7.53 18.73
CA THR A 257 10.35 6.15 19.26
C THR A 257 8.96 5.50 19.07
N ALA A 258 7.88 6.25 19.32
CA ALA A 258 6.52 5.77 19.10
C ALA A 258 6.27 5.42 17.63
N VAL A 259 6.68 6.29 16.71
CA VAL A 259 6.60 6.04 15.25
C VAL A 259 7.45 4.84 14.84
N PHE A 260 8.68 4.72 15.37
CA PHE A 260 9.53 3.57 15.11
C PHE A 260 8.83 2.26 15.49
N HIS A 261 8.33 2.15 16.72
CA HIS A 261 7.65 0.94 17.19
C HIS A 261 6.35 0.66 16.40
N ALA A 262 5.60 1.70 16.03
CA ALA A 262 4.36 1.57 15.26
C ALA A 262 4.61 0.99 13.84
N VAL A 263 5.70 1.41 13.19
CA VAL A 263 5.96 1.11 11.79
C VAL A 263 6.90 -0.08 11.63
N PHE A 264 8.06 -0.07 12.31
CA PHE A 264 9.10 -1.10 12.15
C PHE A 264 8.59 -2.51 12.46
N TRP A 265 7.97 -2.70 13.60
CA TRP A 265 7.52 -4.03 14.04
C TRP A 265 6.39 -4.57 13.18
N PHE A 266 5.49 -3.70 12.71
CA PHE A 266 4.45 -4.09 11.77
C PHE A 266 5.04 -4.63 10.46
N TYR A 267 5.95 -3.88 9.82
CA TYR A 267 6.53 -4.30 8.55
C TYR A 267 7.51 -5.46 8.67
N MET A 268 8.18 -5.60 9.82
CA MET A 268 8.99 -6.79 10.12
C MET A 268 8.11 -8.04 10.21
N GLY A 269 6.99 -7.96 10.93
CA GLY A 269 6.00 -9.04 10.99
C GLY A 269 5.44 -9.36 9.61
N ALA A 270 5.03 -8.34 8.83
CA ALA A 270 4.47 -8.52 7.51
C ALA A 270 5.46 -9.20 6.54
N PHE A 271 6.74 -8.82 6.57
CA PHE A 271 7.78 -9.47 5.78
C PHE A 271 7.89 -10.96 6.06
N VAL A 272 7.90 -11.34 7.33
CA VAL A 272 7.92 -12.76 7.76
C VAL A 272 6.64 -13.46 7.31
N GLY A 273 5.48 -12.81 7.51
CA GLY A 273 4.17 -13.35 7.16
C GLY A 273 4.00 -13.64 5.66
N VAL A 274 4.39 -12.70 4.79
CA VAL A 274 4.36 -12.87 3.33
C VAL A 274 5.23 -14.05 2.91
N THR A 275 6.43 -14.15 3.48
CA THR A 275 7.36 -15.23 3.14
C THR A 275 6.85 -16.60 3.57
N LEU A 276 6.33 -16.70 4.79
CA LEU A 276 5.79 -17.97 5.32
C LEU A 276 4.50 -18.36 4.63
N GLY A 277 3.56 -17.43 4.45
CA GLY A 277 2.27 -17.68 3.81
C GLY A 277 2.43 -18.11 2.35
N GLY A 278 3.29 -17.43 1.58
CA GLY A 278 3.59 -17.78 0.20
C GLY A 278 4.20 -19.19 0.06
N ARG A 279 5.26 -19.47 0.83
CA ARG A 279 5.91 -20.78 0.81
C ARG A 279 4.97 -21.92 1.23
N LEU A 280 4.16 -21.67 2.26
CA LEU A 280 3.21 -22.70 2.74
C LEU A 280 2.13 -22.99 1.71
N SER A 281 1.53 -21.95 1.12
CA SER A 281 0.49 -22.10 0.11
C SER A 281 1.02 -22.80 -1.15
N ASP A 282 2.21 -22.44 -1.63
CA ASP A 282 2.82 -23.09 -2.80
C ASP A 282 3.15 -24.58 -2.56
N LYS A 283 3.66 -24.92 -1.37
CA LYS A 283 3.96 -26.30 -0.98
C LYS A 283 2.69 -27.16 -0.88
N LEU A 284 1.58 -26.59 -0.43
CA LEU A 284 0.33 -27.32 -0.23
C LEU A 284 -0.59 -27.31 -1.45
N LYS A 285 -0.39 -26.41 -2.41
CA LYS A 285 -1.21 -26.28 -3.62
C LYS A 285 -1.40 -27.58 -4.40
N PRO A 286 -0.39 -28.43 -4.61
CA PRO A 286 -0.58 -29.71 -5.32
C PRO A 286 -1.54 -30.66 -4.62
N LYS A 287 -1.72 -30.51 -3.30
CA LYS A 287 -2.59 -31.37 -2.47
C LYS A 287 -3.97 -30.77 -2.19
N ARG A 288 -4.10 -29.43 -2.28
CA ARG A 288 -5.31 -28.67 -1.91
C ARG A 288 -5.56 -27.52 -2.88
N ILE A 289 -6.52 -27.66 -3.77
CA ILE A 289 -6.83 -26.67 -4.81
C ILE A 289 -7.19 -25.30 -4.22
N GLY A 290 -7.89 -25.24 -3.06
CA GLY A 290 -8.32 -23.98 -2.44
C GLY A 290 -7.39 -23.42 -1.37
N ILE A 291 -6.13 -23.91 -1.28
CA ILE A 291 -5.20 -23.53 -0.21
C ILE A 291 -4.90 -22.03 -0.14
N ARG A 292 -4.94 -21.34 -1.26
CA ARG A 292 -4.70 -19.89 -1.31
C ARG A 292 -5.78 -19.11 -0.57
N PHE A 293 -7.04 -19.46 -0.78
CA PHE A 293 -8.17 -18.91 -0.03
C PHE A 293 -8.08 -19.26 1.46
N GLU A 294 -7.69 -20.50 1.77
CA GLU A 294 -7.53 -20.96 3.15
C GLU A 294 -6.40 -20.20 3.86
N THR A 295 -5.31 -19.90 3.16
CA THR A 295 -4.19 -19.09 3.70
C THR A 295 -4.62 -17.65 3.95
N GLU A 296 -5.35 -17.04 3.02
CA GLU A 296 -5.94 -15.71 3.21
C GLU A 296 -6.91 -15.68 4.39
N LEU A 297 -7.75 -16.70 4.50
CA LEU A 297 -8.71 -16.84 5.60
C LEU A 297 -7.99 -16.92 6.96
N VAL A 298 -6.95 -17.74 7.06
CA VAL A 298 -6.12 -17.84 8.26
C VAL A 298 -5.46 -16.50 8.59
N GLY A 299 -4.88 -15.83 7.58
CA GLY A 299 -4.26 -14.52 7.75
C GLY A 299 -5.23 -13.49 8.32
N ILE A 300 -6.41 -13.33 7.71
CA ILE A 300 -7.37 -12.30 8.15
C ILE A 300 -8.03 -12.68 9.50
N LEU A 301 -8.27 -13.95 9.80
CA LEU A 301 -8.75 -14.40 11.09
C LEU A 301 -7.75 -14.13 12.21
N LEU A 302 -6.45 -14.36 11.95
CA LEU A 302 -5.39 -14.05 12.91
C LEU A 302 -5.26 -12.54 13.17
N CYS A 303 -5.66 -11.67 12.25
CA CYS A 303 -5.71 -10.24 12.49
C CYS A 303 -6.61 -9.87 13.67
N VAL A 304 -7.73 -10.59 13.86
CA VAL A 304 -8.75 -10.28 14.87
C VAL A 304 -8.20 -10.27 16.31
N PRO A 305 -7.63 -11.36 16.82
CA PRO A 305 -7.10 -11.39 18.19
C PRO A 305 -5.96 -10.40 18.38
N PHE A 306 -5.12 -10.17 17.37
CA PHE A 306 -3.98 -9.27 17.51
C PHE A 306 -4.38 -7.79 17.46
N ILE A 307 -5.42 -7.42 16.69
CA ILE A 307 -6.02 -6.09 16.76
C ILE A 307 -6.62 -5.84 18.14
N LEU A 308 -7.37 -6.80 18.67
CA LEU A 308 -7.98 -6.66 19.99
C LEU A 308 -6.91 -6.59 21.08
N LEU A 309 -5.91 -7.45 21.04
CA LEU A 309 -4.79 -7.42 21.98
C LEU A 309 -4.07 -6.08 21.96
N MET A 310 -3.84 -5.51 20.77
CA MET A 310 -3.24 -4.18 20.60
C MET A 310 -4.12 -3.08 21.20
N ALA A 311 -5.43 -3.10 20.95
CA ALA A 311 -6.36 -2.09 21.44
C ALA A 311 -6.39 -1.99 22.98
N TRP A 312 -6.18 -3.11 23.68
CA TRP A 312 -6.16 -3.17 25.15
C TRP A 312 -4.76 -3.33 25.77
N ALA A 313 -3.69 -3.27 24.97
CA ALA A 313 -2.34 -3.35 25.51
C ALA A 313 -2.05 -2.19 26.48
N LYS A 314 -1.59 -2.56 27.70
CA LYS A 314 -1.23 -1.61 28.76
C LYS A 314 0.29 -1.46 28.92
N SER A 315 1.07 -2.33 28.32
CA SER A 315 2.55 -2.30 28.38
C SER A 315 3.15 -2.24 26.99
N LEU A 316 4.29 -1.58 26.85
CA LEU A 316 5.00 -1.45 25.58
C LEU A 316 5.39 -2.80 24.99
N PRO A 317 5.93 -3.78 25.74
CA PRO A 317 6.25 -5.10 25.17
C PRO A 317 5.03 -5.80 24.59
N LEU A 318 3.87 -5.76 25.28
CA LEU A 318 2.62 -6.35 24.77
C LEU A 318 2.15 -5.65 23.50
N MET A 319 2.27 -4.32 23.44
CA MET A 319 1.95 -3.54 22.25
C MET A 319 2.83 -3.93 21.07
N ILE A 320 4.15 -4.03 21.27
CA ILE A 320 5.11 -4.44 20.23
C ILE A 320 4.79 -5.83 19.70
N VAL A 321 4.56 -6.80 20.60
CA VAL A 321 4.17 -8.16 20.21
C VAL A 321 2.89 -8.16 19.41
N SER A 322 1.88 -7.41 19.85
CA SER A 322 0.58 -7.33 19.17
C SER A 322 0.71 -6.74 17.76
N VAL A 323 1.45 -5.64 17.62
CA VAL A 323 1.72 -4.99 16.33
C VAL A 323 2.51 -5.91 15.39
N THR A 324 3.51 -6.63 15.91
CA THR A 324 4.31 -7.59 15.12
C THR A 324 3.45 -8.75 14.63
N LEU A 325 2.64 -9.34 15.51
CA LEU A 325 1.77 -10.46 15.16
C LEU A 325 0.63 -10.03 14.22
N PHE A 326 0.11 -8.81 14.39
CA PHE A 326 -0.83 -8.24 13.43
C PHE A 326 -0.16 -8.05 12.05
N GLY A 327 1.07 -7.53 12.01
CA GLY A 327 1.87 -7.45 10.78
C GLY A 327 2.07 -8.83 10.14
N LEU A 328 2.43 -9.84 10.92
CA LEU A 328 2.59 -11.22 10.44
C LEU A 328 1.29 -11.76 9.84
N ALA A 329 0.17 -11.56 10.51
CA ALA A 329 -1.15 -11.99 10.04
C ALA A 329 -1.54 -11.31 8.72
N THR A 330 -1.31 -9.98 8.60
CA THR A 330 -1.52 -9.25 7.34
C THR A 330 -0.60 -9.74 6.24
N GLY A 331 0.67 -10.06 6.54
CA GLY A 331 1.60 -10.63 5.59
C GLY A 331 1.16 -12.00 5.06
N VAL A 332 0.63 -12.87 5.92
CA VAL A 332 0.06 -14.17 5.49
C VAL A 332 -1.09 -13.95 4.51
N TYR A 333 -1.98 -12.99 4.77
CA TYR A 333 -3.06 -12.62 3.85
C TYR A 333 -2.50 -12.10 2.52
N ASP A 334 -1.59 -11.11 2.57
CA ASP A 334 -1.00 -10.45 1.39
C ASP A 334 -0.29 -11.44 0.46
N SER A 335 0.23 -12.55 0.99
CA SER A 335 0.98 -13.55 0.22
C SER A 335 0.17 -14.19 -0.92
N ASN A 336 -1.16 -14.27 -0.80
CA ASN A 336 -2.04 -14.89 -1.78
C ASN A 336 -3.06 -13.92 -2.41
N LEU A 337 -3.05 -12.66 -2.01
CA LEU A 337 -4.02 -11.61 -2.36
C LEU A 337 -4.46 -11.58 -3.84
N TYR A 338 -3.51 -11.66 -4.75
CA TYR A 338 -3.81 -11.69 -6.17
C TYR A 338 -3.83 -13.11 -6.72
N ALA A 339 -3.16 -14.04 -6.06
CA ALA A 339 -3.02 -15.40 -6.55
C ALA A 339 -4.34 -16.18 -6.50
N SER A 340 -5.18 -15.93 -5.49
CA SER A 340 -6.54 -16.49 -5.37
C SER A 340 -7.46 -15.98 -6.48
N LEU A 341 -7.43 -14.66 -6.77
CA LEU A 341 -8.17 -14.08 -7.88
C LEU A 341 -7.79 -14.74 -9.23
N LEU A 342 -6.49 -14.93 -9.46
CA LEU A 342 -6.00 -15.47 -10.72
C LEU A 342 -6.37 -16.95 -10.95
N GLU A 343 -6.89 -17.66 -9.95
CA GLU A 343 -7.42 -19.02 -10.09
C GLU A 343 -8.82 -19.07 -10.71
N VAL A 344 -9.55 -17.95 -10.67
CA VAL A 344 -10.92 -17.85 -11.19
C VAL A 344 -11.04 -17.00 -12.45
N ILE A 345 -9.98 -16.29 -12.83
CA ILE A 345 -9.96 -15.40 -13.99
C ILE A 345 -9.16 -16.02 -15.13
N ASN A 346 -9.76 -16.02 -16.32
CA ASN A 346 -9.11 -16.50 -17.55
C ASN A 346 -7.78 -15.73 -17.78
N PRO A 347 -6.68 -16.42 -18.15
CA PRO A 347 -5.37 -15.83 -18.39
C PRO A 347 -5.36 -14.58 -19.25
N ARG A 348 -6.23 -14.52 -20.27
CA ARG A 348 -6.38 -13.38 -21.20
C ARG A 348 -6.74 -12.07 -20.48
N TYR A 349 -7.53 -12.13 -19.40
CA TYR A 349 -8.07 -10.96 -18.70
C TYR A 349 -7.37 -10.63 -17.39
N ARG A 350 -6.36 -11.42 -16.96
CA ARG A 350 -5.73 -11.34 -15.63
C ARG A 350 -5.19 -9.96 -15.27
N ALA A 351 -4.53 -9.30 -16.21
CA ALA A 351 -3.94 -7.97 -15.95
C ALA A 351 -5.02 -6.92 -15.64
N ALA A 352 -6.06 -6.85 -16.48
CA ALA A 352 -7.16 -5.90 -16.26
C ALA A 352 -7.99 -6.27 -15.03
N ALA A 353 -8.25 -7.56 -14.80
CA ALA A 353 -8.98 -8.03 -13.62
C ALA A 353 -8.24 -7.69 -12.31
N THR A 354 -6.91 -7.78 -12.27
CA THR A 354 -6.10 -7.36 -11.12
C THR A 354 -6.25 -5.87 -10.84
N GLY A 355 -6.30 -5.03 -11.88
CA GLY A 355 -6.57 -3.60 -11.75
C GLY A 355 -7.96 -3.29 -11.20
N ILE A 356 -9.00 -3.94 -11.74
CA ILE A 356 -10.40 -3.82 -11.29
C ILE A 356 -10.52 -4.24 -9.82
N PHE A 357 -9.92 -5.37 -9.46
CA PHE A 357 -9.90 -5.92 -8.11
C PHE A 357 -9.25 -4.95 -7.10
N GLY A 358 -8.05 -4.43 -7.43
CA GLY A 358 -7.37 -3.46 -6.59
C GLY A 358 -8.14 -2.14 -6.44
N CYS A 359 -8.75 -1.65 -7.54
CA CYS A 359 -9.60 -0.45 -7.53
C CYS A 359 -10.80 -0.63 -6.59
N GLY A 360 -11.55 -1.73 -6.75
CA GLY A 360 -12.70 -2.03 -5.88
C GLY A 360 -12.31 -2.15 -4.41
N GLY A 361 -11.19 -2.82 -4.11
CA GLY A 361 -10.64 -2.89 -2.76
C GLY A 361 -10.27 -1.52 -2.19
N CYS A 362 -9.64 -0.64 -3.00
CA CYS A 362 -9.28 0.71 -2.57
C CYS A 362 -10.50 1.62 -2.32
N ILE A 363 -11.59 1.47 -3.08
CA ILE A 363 -12.82 2.25 -2.87
C ILE A 363 -13.37 2.01 -1.46
N VAL A 364 -13.49 0.75 -1.05
CA VAL A 364 -13.93 0.39 0.30
C VAL A 364 -12.87 0.74 1.34
N GLY A 365 -11.60 0.42 1.05
CA GLY A 365 -10.46 0.68 1.92
C GLY A 365 -10.25 2.16 2.24
N ALA A 366 -10.59 3.04 1.30
CA ALA A 366 -10.50 4.48 1.48
C ALA A 366 -11.40 5.01 2.60
N LEU A 367 -12.46 4.30 2.97
CA LEU A 367 -13.31 4.68 4.10
C LEU A 367 -12.60 4.50 5.45
N GLY A 368 -11.61 3.59 5.53
CA GLY A 368 -10.96 3.22 6.79
C GLY A 368 -10.39 4.42 7.57
N PRO A 369 -9.50 5.24 7.01
CA PRO A 369 -8.93 6.38 7.72
C PRO A 369 -9.95 7.39 8.24
N ALA A 370 -10.97 7.74 7.43
CA ALA A 370 -12.01 8.69 7.80
C ALA A 370 -12.95 8.14 8.87
N VAL A 371 -13.41 6.89 8.71
CA VAL A 371 -14.29 6.24 9.69
C VAL A 371 -13.59 6.04 11.03
N MET A 372 -12.31 5.66 11.02
CA MET A 372 -11.53 5.61 12.27
C MET A 372 -11.41 6.99 12.93
N GLY A 373 -11.25 8.04 12.15
CA GLY A 373 -11.26 9.42 12.66
C GLY A 373 -12.58 9.76 13.37
N LEU A 374 -13.72 9.44 12.75
CA LEU A 374 -15.05 9.60 13.36
C LEU A 374 -15.18 8.80 14.65
N LEU A 375 -14.76 7.54 14.65
CA LEU A 375 -14.81 6.68 15.84
C LEU A 375 -13.88 7.16 16.96
N ASN A 376 -12.72 7.77 16.61
CA ASN A 376 -11.81 8.38 17.58
C ASN A 376 -12.49 9.53 18.34
N GLU A 377 -13.33 10.32 17.67
CA GLU A 377 -14.07 11.45 18.27
C GLU A 377 -15.27 10.98 19.05
N ALA A 378 -16.06 10.07 18.45
CA ALA A 378 -17.32 9.61 19.07
C ALA A 378 -17.10 8.75 20.32
N PHE A 379 -16.03 7.97 20.38
CA PHE A 379 -15.77 7.02 21.45
C PHE A 379 -14.35 7.16 22.04
N SER A 380 -13.38 6.52 21.41
CA SER A 380 -11.97 6.60 21.80
C SER A 380 -11.10 5.98 20.72
N ILE A 381 -9.82 6.32 20.71
CA ILE A 381 -8.86 5.72 19.77
C ILE A 381 -8.73 4.20 19.98
N ARG A 382 -8.89 3.69 21.19
CA ARG A 382 -8.90 2.24 21.48
C ARG A 382 -10.11 1.55 20.87
N ALA A 383 -11.29 2.16 20.99
CA ALA A 383 -12.52 1.62 20.40
C ALA A 383 -12.45 1.61 18.87
N SER A 384 -11.89 2.66 18.25
CA SER A 384 -11.72 2.71 16.81
C SER A 384 -10.74 1.64 16.30
N PHE A 385 -9.66 1.35 17.03
CA PHE A 385 -8.77 0.24 16.69
C PHE A 385 -9.45 -1.11 16.87
N ALA A 386 -10.24 -1.31 17.94
CA ALA A 386 -11.01 -2.54 18.13
C ALA A 386 -12.04 -2.77 17.02
N SER A 387 -12.62 -1.71 16.45
CA SER A 387 -13.58 -1.82 15.34
C SER A 387 -12.97 -2.41 14.05
N LEU A 388 -11.66 -2.33 13.86
CA LEU A 388 -10.97 -2.97 12.74
C LEU A 388 -11.14 -4.49 12.75
N ALA A 389 -11.30 -5.09 13.94
CA ALA A 389 -11.56 -6.52 14.09
C ALA A 389 -12.89 -6.93 13.45
N LEU A 390 -13.91 -6.05 13.48
CA LEU A 390 -15.18 -6.30 12.81
C LEU A 390 -15.02 -6.42 11.29
N PHE A 391 -14.26 -5.50 10.69
CA PHE A 391 -13.98 -5.56 9.25
C PHE A 391 -13.12 -6.77 8.87
N ALA A 392 -12.18 -7.17 9.72
CA ALA A 392 -11.43 -8.42 9.52
C ALA A 392 -12.37 -9.65 9.58
N LEU A 393 -13.32 -9.69 10.50
CA LEU A 393 -14.33 -10.78 10.57
C LEU A 393 -15.26 -10.77 9.35
N LEU A 394 -15.73 -9.61 8.91
CA LEU A 394 -16.55 -9.51 7.69
C LEU A 394 -15.77 -10.00 6.46
N GLY A 395 -14.51 -9.58 6.32
CA GLY A 395 -13.63 -10.06 5.25
C GLY A 395 -13.42 -11.58 5.31
N ALA A 396 -13.21 -12.14 6.50
CA ALA A 396 -13.08 -13.58 6.70
C ALA A 396 -14.37 -14.33 6.29
N GLY A 397 -15.54 -13.81 6.65
CA GLY A 397 -16.83 -14.35 6.23
C GLY A 397 -16.98 -14.37 4.71
N LEU A 398 -16.59 -13.28 4.03
CA LEU A 398 -16.61 -13.21 2.58
C LEU A 398 -15.64 -14.22 1.94
N ILE A 399 -14.43 -14.40 2.48
CA ILE A 399 -13.49 -15.42 1.98
C ILE A 399 -14.04 -16.83 2.18
N MET A 400 -14.69 -17.12 3.30
CA MET A 400 -15.37 -18.41 3.53
C MET A 400 -16.44 -18.66 2.46
N ILE A 401 -17.31 -17.67 2.18
CA ILE A 401 -18.33 -17.77 1.13
C ILE A 401 -17.67 -18.00 -0.22
N ALA A 402 -16.64 -17.20 -0.57
CA ALA A 402 -15.90 -17.39 -1.82
C ALA A 402 -15.35 -18.81 -1.94
N ARG A 403 -14.68 -19.31 -0.90
CA ARG A 403 -14.01 -20.63 -0.91
C ARG A 403 -14.98 -21.79 -0.98
N PHE A 404 -16.04 -21.78 -0.16
CA PHE A 404 -16.89 -22.94 0.03
C PHE A 404 -18.15 -22.93 -0.85
N CYS A 405 -18.67 -21.75 -1.24
CA CYS A 405 -19.91 -21.66 -1.99
C CYS A 405 -19.72 -21.44 -3.50
N THR A 406 -18.72 -20.64 -3.91
CA THR A 406 -18.61 -20.20 -5.31
C THR A 406 -17.36 -20.70 -6.04
N PHE A 407 -16.23 -20.86 -5.38
CA PHE A 407 -14.93 -21.20 -5.99
C PHE A 407 -14.97 -22.42 -6.91
N LYS A 408 -15.62 -23.51 -6.49
CA LYS A 408 -15.69 -24.76 -7.29
C LYS A 408 -16.39 -24.58 -8.64
N LYS A 409 -17.27 -23.56 -8.75
CA LYS A 409 -18.00 -23.25 -9.99
C LYS A 409 -17.21 -22.33 -10.91
N ASP A 410 -16.34 -21.50 -10.33
CA ASP A 410 -15.65 -20.40 -11.01
C ASP A 410 -14.21 -20.72 -11.41
N ILE A 411 -13.61 -21.81 -10.86
CA ILE A 411 -12.22 -22.19 -11.16
C ILE A 411 -12.00 -22.39 -12.65
N VAL A 412 -10.83 -21.91 -13.16
CA VAL A 412 -10.45 -21.96 -14.57
C VAL A 412 -9.27 -22.89 -14.79
#